data_26817b8cf4212b85c30fd145cae22485
#
_entry.id   26817b8cf4212b85c30fd145cae22485
#
_cell.length_a   1.000
_cell.length_b   1.000
_cell.length_c   1.000
_cell.angle_alpha   90.00
_cell.angle_beta   90.00
_cell.angle_gamma   90.00
#
_symmetry.space_group_name_H-M   'P 1'
#
loop_
_entity.id
_entity.type
_entity.pdbx_description
1 polymer ?
#
loop_
_entity_poly.entity_id
_entity_poly.type
_entity_poly.pdbx_seq_one_letter_code
_entity_poly.pdbx_strand_id
1 'polypeptide(L)'
;MTDEYYMNMALFQAQEAADQGEVPIGAVIVGADGSILAAEHNRTEALHDVTAHAEMLAIGAAAAAIGAKYLTDCTLYVTVEPCPMCAAAIGWAQIRRIVIGAADPKRGYTTMYARSPFHPRAVVLQGILADECAAVITDFFRRRR
;
A
#
# COMPACT_ATOMS: atom_id res chain seq x y z
N MET A 1 -11.21 -15.12 1.83
CA MET A 1 -11.66 -13.73 1.87
C MET A 1 -11.43 -13.06 0.53
N THR A 2 -12.26 -12.09 0.19
CA THR A 2 -12.19 -11.40 -1.11
C THR A 2 -11.16 -10.28 -1.11
N ASP A 3 -10.79 -9.81 -2.31
CA ASP A 3 -9.93 -8.63 -2.44
C ASP A 3 -10.60 -7.39 -1.84
N GLU A 4 -11.91 -7.25 -2.00
CA GLU A 4 -12.65 -6.13 -1.41
C GLU A 4 -12.59 -6.16 0.11
N TYR A 5 -12.64 -7.33 0.71
CA TYR A 5 -12.51 -7.48 2.16
C TYR A 5 -11.18 -6.90 2.66
N TYR A 6 -10.07 -7.33 2.04
CA TYR A 6 -8.75 -6.85 2.45
C TYR A 6 -8.53 -5.38 2.06
N MET A 7 -9.08 -4.93 0.93
CA MET A 7 -8.98 -3.52 0.56
C MET A 7 -9.76 -2.64 1.53
N ASN A 8 -10.89 -3.10 2.06
CA ASN A 8 -11.60 -2.38 3.12
C ASN A 8 -10.77 -2.24 4.39
N MET A 9 -9.95 -3.24 4.71
CA MET A 9 -9.02 -3.13 5.83
C MET A 9 -7.94 -2.09 5.57
N ALA A 10 -7.44 -2.02 4.33
CA ALA A 10 -6.50 -0.98 3.94
C ALA A 10 -7.15 0.41 3.99
N LEU A 11 -8.41 0.52 3.60
CA LEU A 11 -9.18 1.77 3.71
C LEU A 11 -9.35 2.21 5.16
N PHE A 12 -9.58 1.28 6.07
CA PHE A 12 -9.64 1.58 7.50
C PHE A 12 -8.32 2.20 7.96
N GLN A 13 -7.19 1.64 7.53
CA GLN A 13 -5.87 2.18 7.83
C GLN A 13 -5.70 3.58 7.24
N ALA A 14 -6.16 3.80 6.01
CA ALA A 14 -6.12 5.12 5.39
C ALA A 14 -6.90 6.15 6.20
N GLN A 15 -8.08 5.78 6.71
CA GLN A 15 -8.89 6.67 7.53
C GLN A 15 -8.19 6.97 8.86
N GLU A 16 -7.51 5.98 9.47
CA GLU A 16 -6.71 6.20 10.67
C GLU A 16 -5.61 7.25 10.41
N ALA A 17 -4.96 7.16 9.24
CA ALA A 17 -3.95 8.15 8.84
C ALA A 17 -4.57 9.54 8.77
N ALA A 18 -5.72 9.70 8.09
CA ALA A 18 -6.41 10.98 7.98
C ALA A 18 -6.73 11.57 9.34
N ASP A 19 -7.21 10.75 10.27
CA ASP A 19 -7.57 11.17 11.62
C ASP A 19 -6.35 11.66 12.40
N GLN A 20 -5.16 11.23 12.03
CA GLN A 20 -3.89 11.63 12.65
C GLN A 20 -3.18 12.74 11.88
N GLY A 21 -3.81 13.32 10.86
CA GLY A 21 -3.20 14.38 10.04
C GLY A 21 -2.17 13.89 9.03
N GLU A 22 -2.14 12.58 8.76
CA GLU A 22 -1.26 11.97 7.77
C GLU A 22 -1.99 11.80 6.44
N VAL A 23 -1.25 11.80 5.33
CA VAL A 23 -1.85 11.52 4.03
C VAL A 23 -2.50 10.12 4.09
N PRO A 24 -3.80 10.01 3.73
CA PRO A 24 -4.58 8.80 3.99
C PRO A 24 -4.32 7.68 2.97
N ILE A 25 -3.22 6.99 3.18
CA ILE A 25 -2.88 5.79 2.44
C ILE A 25 -2.74 4.64 3.43
N GLY A 26 -3.39 3.53 3.13
CA GLY A 26 -3.34 2.32 3.93
C GLY A 26 -2.81 1.14 3.12
N ALA A 27 -2.13 0.24 3.80
CA ALA A 27 -1.57 -0.96 3.20
C ALA A 27 -1.74 -2.16 4.12
N VAL A 28 -2.12 -3.30 3.54
CA VAL A 28 -2.29 -4.57 4.25
C VAL A 28 -1.52 -5.62 3.49
N ILE A 29 -0.73 -6.43 4.21
CA ILE A 29 -0.05 -7.58 3.61
C ILE A 29 -0.62 -8.85 4.19
N VAL A 30 -1.01 -9.75 3.31
CA VAL A 30 -1.70 -11.01 3.63
C VAL A 30 -0.82 -12.17 3.21
N GLY A 31 -0.65 -13.15 4.09
CA GLY A 31 0.11 -14.37 3.80
C GLY A 31 -0.66 -15.34 2.93
N ALA A 32 0.02 -16.42 2.53
CA ALA A 32 -0.56 -17.44 1.66
C ALA A 32 -1.80 -18.12 2.27
N ASP A 33 -1.86 -18.20 3.59
CA ASP A 33 -2.98 -18.80 4.32
C ASP A 33 -4.13 -17.82 4.59
N GLY A 34 -4.03 -16.59 4.10
CA GLY A 34 -5.03 -15.55 4.33
C GLY A 34 -4.86 -14.79 5.64
N SER A 35 -3.85 -15.10 6.43
CA SER A 35 -3.58 -14.36 7.67
C SER A 35 -3.01 -12.98 7.36
N ILE A 36 -3.37 -12.00 8.19
CA ILE A 36 -2.89 -10.63 8.04
C ILE A 36 -1.55 -10.51 8.74
N LEU A 37 -0.50 -10.25 7.95
CA LEU A 37 0.86 -10.11 8.46
C LEU A 37 1.18 -8.67 8.84
N ALA A 38 0.55 -7.70 8.19
CA ALA A 38 0.75 -6.28 8.47
C ALA A 38 -0.47 -5.48 8.05
N ALA A 39 -0.78 -4.43 8.81
CA ALA A 39 -1.80 -3.44 8.48
C ALA A 39 -1.26 -2.09 8.95
N GLU A 40 -0.94 -1.20 8.01
CA GLU A 40 -0.20 0.02 8.29
C GLU A 40 -0.78 1.20 7.51
N HIS A 41 -0.47 2.41 7.94
CA HIS A 41 -0.80 3.64 7.23
C HIS A 41 0.40 4.58 7.22
N ASN A 42 0.35 5.62 6.41
CA ASN A 42 1.39 6.65 6.38
C ASN A 42 1.61 7.25 7.77
N ARG A 43 2.88 7.40 8.14
CA ARG A 43 3.29 8.00 9.42
C ARG A 43 4.49 8.93 9.24
N THR A 44 4.60 9.58 8.09
CA THR A 44 5.75 10.44 7.80
C THR A 44 5.87 11.62 8.77
N GLU A 45 4.73 12.20 9.18
CA GLU A 45 4.72 13.30 10.15
C GLU A 45 5.02 12.79 11.56
N ALA A 46 4.33 11.74 11.99
CA ALA A 46 4.48 11.18 13.35
C ALA A 46 5.91 10.71 13.62
N LEU A 47 6.56 10.09 12.63
CA LEU A 47 7.89 9.52 12.78
C LEU A 47 9.01 10.45 12.30
N HIS A 48 8.67 11.62 11.76
CA HIS A 48 9.66 12.53 11.13
C HIS A 48 10.53 11.78 10.12
N ASP A 49 9.88 11.00 9.25
CA ASP A 49 10.57 10.08 8.35
C ASP A 49 9.88 10.08 6.98
N VAL A 50 10.56 10.61 5.96
CA VAL A 50 10.02 10.69 4.60
C VAL A 50 9.77 9.31 3.99
N THR A 51 10.39 8.27 4.52
CA THR A 51 10.21 6.90 4.02
C THR A 51 9.07 6.15 4.71
N ALA A 52 8.43 6.74 5.72
CA ALA A 52 7.40 6.07 6.52
C ALA A 52 6.04 6.04 5.80
N HIS A 53 6.05 5.60 4.55
CA HIS A 53 4.85 5.32 3.78
C HIS A 53 4.22 4.02 4.25
N ALA A 54 2.91 3.90 4.06
CA ALA A 54 2.16 2.70 4.47
C ALA A 54 2.81 1.41 3.96
N GLU A 55 3.22 1.41 2.69
CA GLU A 55 3.82 0.23 2.05
C GLU A 55 5.16 -0.13 2.68
N MET A 56 6.00 0.86 2.95
CA MET A 56 7.31 0.64 3.58
C MET A 56 7.14 0.04 4.97
N LEU A 57 6.23 0.60 5.77
CA LEU A 57 5.95 0.10 7.11
C LEU A 57 5.36 -1.32 7.06
N ALA A 58 4.46 -1.58 6.11
CA ALA A 58 3.85 -2.89 5.96
C ALA A 58 4.87 -3.96 5.56
N ILE A 59 5.78 -3.64 4.63
CA ILE A 59 6.84 -4.57 4.22
C ILE A 59 7.71 -4.93 5.42
N GLY A 60 8.14 -3.94 6.20
CA GLY A 60 8.97 -4.19 7.39
C GLY A 60 8.27 -5.04 8.43
N ALA A 61 6.99 -4.74 8.70
CA ALA A 61 6.20 -5.49 9.67
C ALA A 61 5.95 -6.93 9.22
N ALA A 62 5.60 -7.14 7.96
CA ALA A 62 5.35 -8.48 7.43
C ALA A 62 6.63 -9.32 7.43
N ALA A 63 7.75 -8.74 7.03
CA ALA A 63 9.04 -9.43 7.04
C ALA A 63 9.42 -9.86 8.46
N ALA A 64 9.22 -9.00 9.44
CA ALA A 64 9.46 -9.33 10.85
C ALA A 64 8.52 -10.46 11.32
N ALA A 65 7.25 -10.43 10.90
CA ALA A 65 6.26 -11.42 11.31
C ALA A 65 6.62 -12.84 10.81
N ILE A 66 7.13 -12.96 9.59
CA ILE A 66 7.49 -14.26 9.01
C ILE A 66 8.97 -14.62 9.22
N GLY A 67 9.79 -13.69 9.70
CA GLY A 67 11.22 -13.92 9.90
C GLY A 67 12.02 -14.06 8.62
N ALA A 68 11.65 -13.36 7.56
CA ALA A 68 12.32 -13.41 6.27
C ALA A 68 12.17 -12.07 5.53
N LYS A 69 13.13 -11.74 4.67
CA LYS A 69 13.07 -10.49 3.89
C LYS A 69 12.24 -10.60 2.62
N TYR A 70 12.05 -11.81 2.09
CA TYR A 70 11.28 -12.01 0.86
C TYR A 70 9.86 -12.44 1.19
N LEU A 71 8.91 -11.73 0.60
CA LEU A 71 7.48 -11.93 0.84
C LEU A 71 6.83 -12.60 -0.38
N THR A 72 7.44 -13.71 -0.82
CA THR A 72 7.11 -14.35 -2.10
C THR A 72 5.69 -14.92 -2.17
N ASP A 73 5.13 -15.32 -1.03
CA ASP A 73 3.78 -15.90 -1.00
C ASP A 73 2.73 -14.92 -0.52
N CYS A 74 3.07 -13.64 -0.47
CA CYS A 74 2.20 -12.61 0.11
C CYS A 74 1.47 -11.81 -0.96
N THR A 75 0.34 -11.24 -0.57
CA THR A 75 -0.42 -10.26 -1.34
C THR A 75 -0.39 -8.93 -0.60
N LEU A 76 -0.09 -7.86 -1.32
CA LEU A 76 -0.18 -6.50 -0.81
C LEU A 76 -1.47 -5.86 -1.32
N TYR A 77 -2.22 -5.26 -0.40
CA TYR A 77 -3.37 -4.41 -0.70
C TYR A 77 -3.00 -2.98 -0.32
N VAL A 78 -3.06 -2.07 -1.26
CA VAL A 78 -2.74 -0.66 -1.02
C VAL A 78 -3.82 0.23 -1.63
N THR A 79 -4.24 1.24 -0.88
CA THR A 79 -5.39 2.07 -1.29
C THR A 79 -5.10 2.98 -2.47
N VAL A 80 -3.83 3.36 -2.65
CA VAL A 80 -3.41 4.24 -3.76
C VAL A 80 -2.18 3.63 -4.41
N GLU A 81 -2.07 3.80 -5.73
CA GLU A 81 -0.92 3.35 -6.51
C GLU A 81 0.39 3.74 -5.81
N PRO A 82 1.32 2.79 -5.58
CA PRO A 82 2.57 3.08 -4.90
C PRO A 82 3.42 4.11 -5.64
N CYS A 83 4.08 4.99 -4.89
CA CYS A 83 5.09 5.89 -5.46
C CYS A 83 6.31 5.08 -5.92
N PRO A 84 7.24 5.69 -6.70
CA PRO A 84 8.42 4.97 -7.18
C PRO A 84 9.28 4.34 -6.08
N MET A 85 9.42 4.99 -4.93
CA MET A 85 10.17 4.43 -3.81
C MET A 85 9.54 3.14 -3.28
N CYS A 86 8.23 3.19 -3.02
CA CYS A 86 7.51 2.03 -2.50
C CYS A 86 7.44 0.91 -3.54
N ALA A 87 7.24 1.25 -4.81
CA ALA A 87 7.20 0.26 -5.88
C ALA A 87 8.52 -0.50 -5.99
N ALA A 88 9.65 0.20 -5.89
CA ALA A 88 10.96 -0.44 -5.87
C ALA A 88 11.11 -1.37 -4.66
N ALA A 89 10.67 -0.93 -3.48
CA ALA A 89 10.72 -1.76 -2.28
C ALA A 89 9.86 -3.03 -2.42
N ILE A 90 8.67 -2.89 -3.00
CA ILE A 90 7.77 -4.02 -3.28
C ILE A 90 8.47 -5.03 -4.20
N GLY A 91 9.17 -4.53 -5.22
CA GLY A 91 9.96 -5.37 -6.12
C GLY A 91 11.09 -6.11 -5.40
N TRP A 92 11.84 -5.39 -4.57
CA TRP A 92 12.93 -5.99 -3.78
C TRP A 92 12.41 -7.03 -2.79
N ALA A 93 11.24 -6.81 -2.21
CA ALA A 93 10.60 -7.78 -1.30
C ALA A 93 10.02 -8.99 -2.05
N GLN A 94 9.95 -8.94 -3.36
CA GLN A 94 9.45 -10.02 -4.24
C GLN A 94 8.00 -10.40 -3.97
N ILE A 95 7.18 -9.42 -3.61
CA ILE A 95 5.74 -9.65 -3.43
C ILE A 95 5.15 -10.08 -4.78
N ARG A 96 4.35 -11.14 -4.78
CA ARG A 96 3.85 -11.77 -6.01
C ARG A 96 2.47 -11.30 -6.44
N ARG A 97 1.71 -10.69 -5.55
CA ARG A 97 0.39 -10.20 -5.89
C ARG A 97 0.21 -8.82 -5.28
N ILE A 98 -0.05 -7.84 -6.14
CA ILE A 98 -0.20 -6.43 -5.72
C ILE A 98 -1.58 -5.95 -6.16
N VAL A 99 -2.41 -5.57 -5.20
CA VAL A 99 -3.78 -5.12 -5.41
C VAL A 99 -3.87 -3.65 -5.05
N ILE A 100 -4.19 -2.83 -6.03
CA ILE A 100 -4.19 -1.37 -5.92
C ILE A 100 -5.63 -0.86 -6.01
N GLY A 101 -5.98 0.11 -5.16
CA GLY A 101 -7.27 0.77 -5.21
C GLY A 101 -7.31 1.86 -6.27
N ALA A 102 -6.95 3.08 -5.93
CA ALA A 102 -6.99 4.22 -6.83
C ALA A 102 -5.64 4.43 -7.53
N ALA A 103 -5.69 4.87 -8.78
CA ALA A 103 -4.49 5.29 -9.51
C ALA A 103 -3.99 6.63 -8.97
N ASP A 104 -2.69 6.89 -9.12
CA ASP A 104 -2.10 8.19 -8.82
C ASP A 104 -1.40 8.69 -10.08
N PRO A 105 -2.09 9.51 -10.89
CA PRO A 105 -1.55 9.95 -12.17
C PRO A 105 -0.40 10.97 -12.03
N LYS A 106 -0.19 11.49 -10.82
CA LYS A 106 0.88 12.48 -10.58
C LYS A 106 2.15 11.85 -10.04
N ARG A 107 2.04 10.93 -9.09
CA ARG A 107 3.18 10.39 -8.35
C ARG A 107 3.25 8.86 -8.32
N GLY A 108 2.33 8.18 -8.96
CA GLY A 108 2.37 6.73 -9.04
C GLY A 108 3.60 6.23 -9.79
N TYR A 109 4.00 4.99 -9.50
CA TYR A 109 5.18 4.42 -10.14
C TYR A 109 5.08 4.37 -11.66
N THR A 110 3.86 4.29 -12.21
CA THR A 110 3.67 4.25 -13.66
C THR A 110 4.09 5.55 -14.36
N THR A 111 4.25 6.65 -13.60
CA THR A 111 4.71 7.92 -14.17
C THR A 111 6.22 7.95 -14.38
N MET A 112 6.99 7.07 -13.72
CA MET A 112 8.44 7.08 -13.78
C MET A 112 9.07 5.82 -14.35
N TYR A 113 8.41 4.67 -14.21
CA TYR A 113 8.97 3.41 -14.66
C TYR A 113 8.42 3.03 -16.04
N ALA A 114 9.29 2.89 -17.03
CA ALA A 114 8.92 2.36 -18.34
C ALA A 114 8.66 0.86 -18.28
N ARG A 115 9.30 0.17 -17.35
CA ARG A 115 9.10 -1.25 -17.08
C ARG A 115 8.60 -1.43 -15.66
N SER A 116 7.86 -2.51 -15.42
CA SER A 116 7.40 -2.82 -14.07
C SER A 116 8.58 -2.99 -13.13
N PRO A 117 8.59 -2.32 -11.96
CA PRO A 117 9.62 -2.52 -10.93
C PRO A 117 9.38 -3.78 -10.11
N PHE A 118 8.23 -4.45 -10.29
CA PHE A 118 7.86 -5.62 -9.51
C PHE A 118 8.53 -6.88 -10.06
N HIS A 119 8.46 -7.95 -9.28
CA HIS A 119 8.98 -9.24 -9.69
C HIS A 119 8.34 -9.66 -11.03
N PRO A 120 9.10 -10.29 -11.95
CA PRO A 120 8.56 -10.68 -13.27
C PRO A 120 7.31 -11.56 -13.22
N ARG A 121 7.12 -12.32 -12.14
CA ARG A 121 5.94 -13.16 -11.93
C ARG A 121 4.84 -12.46 -11.14
N ALA A 122 5.02 -11.21 -10.76
CA ALA A 122 4.02 -10.50 -9.98
C ALA A 122 2.77 -10.24 -10.82
N VAL A 123 1.63 -10.39 -10.16
CA VAL A 123 0.32 -10.07 -10.75
C VAL A 123 -0.16 -8.77 -10.11
N VAL A 124 -0.51 -7.79 -10.92
CA VAL A 124 -0.99 -6.48 -10.47
C VAL A 124 -2.45 -6.33 -10.85
N LEU A 125 -3.29 -6.10 -9.86
CA LEU A 125 -4.71 -5.79 -10.03
C LEU A 125 -4.96 -4.35 -9.62
N GLN A 126 -5.74 -3.61 -10.39
CA GLN A 126 -6.04 -2.20 -10.12
C GLN A 126 -7.53 -1.98 -10.09
N GLY A 127 -7.95 -0.91 -9.43
CA GLY A 127 -9.33 -0.48 -9.44
C GLY A 127 -10.22 -1.12 -8.38
N ILE A 128 -9.66 -1.85 -7.43
CA ILE A 128 -10.44 -2.46 -6.35
C ILE A 128 -10.84 -1.37 -5.35
N LEU A 129 -12.14 -1.08 -5.28
CA LEU A 129 -12.70 0.02 -4.47
C LEU A 129 -12.05 1.37 -4.81
N ALA A 130 -11.78 1.60 -6.09
CA ALA A 130 -11.03 2.78 -6.54
C ALA A 130 -11.71 4.09 -6.12
N ASP A 131 -13.03 4.19 -6.24
CA ASP A 131 -13.75 5.42 -5.91
C ASP A 131 -13.67 5.72 -4.42
N GLU A 132 -13.84 4.72 -3.57
CA GLU A 132 -13.74 4.86 -2.13
C GLU A 132 -12.33 5.26 -1.71
N CYS A 133 -11.31 4.66 -2.32
CA CYS A 133 -9.91 4.98 -2.03
C CYS A 133 -9.58 6.42 -2.46
N ALA A 134 -10.05 6.84 -3.64
CA ALA A 134 -9.85 8.21 -4.12
C ALA A 134 -10.57 9.23 -3.25
N ALA A 135 -11.77 8.91 -2.78
CA ALA A 135 -12.58 9.82 -1.96
C ALA A 135 -11.89 10.18 -0.65
N VAL A 136 -11.24 9.23 0.01
CA VAL A 136 -10.52 9.48 1.28
C VAL A 136 -9.41 10.52 1.06
N ILE A 137 -8.66 10.39 -0.02
CA ILE A 137 -7.59 11.35 -0.39
C ILE A 137 -8.19 12.73 -0.69
N THR A 138 -9.21 12.78 -1.52
CA THR A 138 -9.86 14.04 -1.92
C THR A 138 -10.40 14.78 -0.70
N ASP A 139 -11.10 14.08 0.19
CA ASP A 139 -11.66 14.66 1.39
C ASP A 139 -10.59 15.21 2.33
N PHE A 140 -9.49 14.50 2.48
CA PHE A 140 -8.37 14.93 3.32
C PHE A 140 -7.82 16.28 2.84
N PHE A 141 -7.49 16.38 1.55
CA PHE A 141 -6.92 17.62 1.00
C PHE A 141 -7.93 18.75 0.94
N ARG A 142 -9.21 18.45 0.74
CA ARG A 142 -10.27 19.48 0.78
C ARG A 142 -10.35 20.13 2.15
N ARG A 143 -10.25 19.36 3.22
CA ARG A 143 -10.34 19.86 4.59
C ARG A 143 -9.14 20.69 5.01
N ARG A 144 -8.01 20.56 4.31
CA ARG A 144 -6.79 21.28 4.65
C ARG A 144 -6.65 22.60 3.89
N ARG A 145 -7.58 22.94 3.02
CA ARG A 145 -7.59 24.21 2.28
C ARG A 145 -8.19 25.35 3.09
#